data_3a03352b21204d9baabf91a2e99b097e
#
_entry.id   3a03352b21204d9baabf91a2e99b097e
#
_cell.length_a   1.000
_cell.length_b   1.000
_cell.length_c   1.000
_cell.angle_alpha   90.00
_cell.angle_beta   90.00
_cell.angle_gamma   90.00
#
_symmetry.space_group_name_H-M   'P 1'
#
loop_
_entity.id
_entity.type
_entity.pdbx_description
1 polymer ?
#
loop_
_entity_poly.entity_id
_entity_poly.type
_entity_poly.pdbx_seq_one_letter_code
_entity_poly.pdbx_strand_id
1 'polypeptide(L)'
;MNHKILYKLEQLIHTSPQLLRKPRTLRQAIQGTFDVDVEDVEYDTIGELVDRIDDKVLDNYFRNHWQGEMKKYKYSGLKLIDEVNSLKPRRVLDIGCGYHEFKGKIDNLTGIDPYNKQADHEVKLLDYRPKEKFDVTLALGSINFGSTDKIFAELEHAVSLCNPGAVMFFRANPGLPHENEPDRPAGDQSKWISFYSWDSNFIVNCATQLGVDILDIRTDTHKNRLYFVWRTK
;
A
#
# COMPACT_ATOMS: atom_id res chain seq x y z
N MET A 1 9.15 -8.24 -3.12
CA MET A 1 8.99 -9.65 -2.64
C MET A 1 8.83 -9.64 -1.12
N ASN A 2 7.83 -10.34 -0.60
CA ASN A 2 7.53 -10.43 0.84
C ASN A 2 8.41 -11.51 1.50
N HIS A 3 9.39 -11.11 2.30
CA HIS A 3 10.35 -12.03 2.94
C HIS A 3 9.71 -12.96 3.96
N LYS A 4 8.61 -12.58 4.62
CA LYS A 4 7.89 -13.44 5.58
C LYS A 4 7.26 -14.63 4.87
N ILE A 5 6.62 -14.37 3.72
CA ILE A 5 6.00 -15.39 2.88
C ILE A 5 7.10 -16.27 2.26
N LEU A 6 8.16 -15.66 1.72
CA LEU A 6 9.30 -16.41 1.16
C LEU A 6 9.88 -17.38 2.17
N TYR A 7 10.27 -16.90 3.34
CA TYR A 7 10.86 -17.73 4.39
C TYR A 7 9.96 -18.91 4.78
N LYS A 8 8.64 -18.65 4.93
CA LYS A 8 7.69 -19.70 5.29
C LYS A 8 7.48 -20.71 4.17
N LEU A 9 7.46 -20.26 2.93
CA LEU A 9 7.35 -21.12 1.75
C LEU A 9 8.60 -22.01 1.61
N GLU A 10 9.80 -21.45 1.79
CA GLU A 10 11.06 -22.22 1.79
C GLU A 10 11.08 -23.29 2.89
N GLN A 11 10.59 -22.98 4.10
CA GLN A 11 10.45 -23.99 5.16
C GLN A 11 9.51 -25.13 4.75
N LEU A 12 8.36 -24.82 4.14
CA LEU A 12 7.43 -25.84 3.65
C LEU A 12 8.06 -26.74 2.59
N ILE A 13 8.77 -26.15 1.63
CA ILE A 13 9.46 -26.88 0.56
C ILE A 13 10.61 -27.71 1.12
N HIS A 14 11.40 -27.16 2.05
CA HIS A 14 12.51 -27.88 2.68
C HIS A 14 12.01 -29.11 3.45
N THR A 15 10.90 -28.96 4.19
CA THR A 15 10.29 -30.06 4.95
C THR A 15 9.62 -31.11 4.04
N SER A 16 9.14 -30.69 2.89
CA SER A 16 8.39 -31.52 1.94
C SER A 16 8.73 -31.20 0.48
N PRO A 17 9.93 -31.57 -0.01
CA PRO A 17 10.39 -31.21 -1.36
C PRO A 17 9.49 -31.72 -2.50
N GLN A 18 8.69 -32.74 -2.25
CA GLN A 18 7.70 -33.26 -3.20
C GLN A 18 6.58 -32.26 -3.52
N LEU A 19 6.39 -31.21 -2.72
CA LEU A 19 5.41 -30.15 -2.96
C LEU A 19 5.63 -29.48 -4.33
N LEU A 20 6.88 -29.25 -4.71
CA LEU A 20 7.26 -28.66 -6.01
C LEU A 20 6.81 -29.49 -7.22
N ARG A 21 6.59 -30.79 -7.02
CA ARG A 21 6.18 -31.72 -8.10
C ARG A 21 4.68 -32.03 -8.11
N LYS A 22 3.93 -31.51 -7.15
CA LYS A 22 2.50 -31.79 -6.95
C LYS A 22 1.71 -30.50 -6.77
N PRO A 23 1.30 -29.83 -7.85
CA PRO A 23 0.62 -28.53 -7.79
C PRO A 23 -0.57 -28.48 -6.82
N ARG A 24 -1.43 -29.53 -6.84
CA ARG A 24 -2.56 -29.61 -5.90
C ARG A 24 -2.15 -29.64 -4.43
N THR A 25 -1.08 -30.37 -4.12
CA THR A 25 -0.57 -30.49 -2.74
C THR A 25 0.08 -29.16 -2.30
N LEU A 26 0.80 -28.50 -3.21
CA LEU A 26 1.39 -27.19 -2.96
C LEU A 26 0.28 -26.15 -2.71
N ARG A 27 -0.77 -26.10 -3.53
CA ARG A 27 -1.94 -25.23 -3.33
C ARG A 27 -2.59 -25.46 -1.96
N GLN A 28 -2.81 -26.72 -1.55
CA GLN A 28 -3.35 -27.05 -0.23
C GLN A 28 -2.44 -26.60 0.92
N ALA A 29 -1.11 -26.79 0.77
CA ALA A 29 -0.12 -26.33 1.75
C ALA A 29 -0.13 -24.78 1.87
N ILE A 30 -0.22 -24.06 0.76
CA ILE A 30 -0.33 -22.61 0.72
C ILE A 30 -1.62 -22.17 1.42
N GLN A 31 -2.76 -22.78 1.06
CA GLN A 31 -4.05 -22.46 1.66
C GLN A 31 -4.03 -22.70 3.18
N GLY A 32 -3.52 -23.84 3.63
CA GLY A 32 -3.44 -24.16 5.06
C GLY A 32 -2.47 -23.29 5.85
N THR A 33 -1.49 -22.68 5.17
CA THR A 33 -0.45 -21.85 5.84
C THR A 33 -0.79 -20.38 5.85
N PHE A 34 -1.25 -19.84 4.72
CA PHE A 34 -1.46 -18.42 4.49
C PHE A 34 -2.95 -18.02 4.50
N ASP A 35 -3.86 -19.03 4.56
CA ASP A 35 -5.31 -18.84 4.50
C ASP A 35 -5.75 -18.11 3.22
N VAL A 36 -5.08 -18.40 2.11
CA VAL A 36 -5.41 -17.85 0.79
C VAL A 36 -5.40 -18.96 -0.26
N ASP A 37 -6.27 -18.84 -1.25
CA ASP A 37 -6.30 -19.73 -2.39
C ASP A 37 -5.57 -19.13 -3.58
N VAL A 38 -4.52 -19.81 -4.04
CA VAL A 38 -3.78 -19.50 -5.26
C VAL A 38 -4.26 -20.49 -6.31
N GLU A 39 -5.17 -20.05 -7.18
CA GLU A 39 -5.84 -20.92 -8.18
C GLU A 39 -4.86 -21.53 -9.16
N ASP A 40 -3.85 -20.76 -9.56
CA ASP A 40 -2.81 -21.18 -10.48
C ASP A 40 -1.47 -21.24 -9.75
N VAL A 41 -0.93 -22.45 -9.63
CA VAL A 41 0.40 -22.71 -9.02
C VAL A 41 1.49 -22.94 -10.09
N GLU A 42 1.20 -22.65 -11.35
CA GLU A 42 2.24 -22.53 -12.37
C GLU A 42 3.03 -21.24 -12.12
N TYR A 43 4.33 -21.39 -11.91
CA TYR A 43 5.26 -20.28 -11.66
C TYR A 43 6.63 -20.65 -12.25
N ASP A 44 7.29 -19.67 -12.82
CA ASP A 44 8.65 -19.86 -13.34
C ASP A 44 9.69 -19.72 -12.23
N THR A 45 9.39 -18.88 -11.21
CA THR A 45 10.27 -18.65 -10.06
C THR A 45 9.53 -18.68 -8.73
N ILE A 46 10.24 -19.02 -7.66
CA ILE A 46 9.69 -18.92 -6.29
C ILE A 46 9.26 -17.48 -5.98
N GLY A 47 9.97 -16.47 -6.52
CA GLY A 47 9.62 -15.06 -6.37
C GLY A 47 8.23 -14.73 -6.88
N GLU A 48 7.86 -15.22 -8.07
CA GLU A 48 6.51 -15.04 -8.62
C GLU A 48 5.43 -15.70 -7.77
N LEU A 49 5.69 -16.88 -7.24
CA LEU A 49 4.76 -17.55 -6.34
C LEU A 49 4.58 -16.74 -5.04
N VAL A 50 5.66 -16.19 -4.48
CA VAL A 50 5.60 -15.31 -3.30
C VAL A 50 4.78 -14.07 -3.58
N ASP A 51 4.98 -13.41 -4.72
CA ASP A 51 4.26 -12.19 -5.08
C ASP A 51 2.75 -12.46 -5.31
N ARG A 52 2.40 -13.62 -5.88
CA ARG A 52 0.99 -14.05 -5.99
C ARG A 52 0.35 -14.33 -4.63
N ILE A 53 1.06 -15.00 -3.72
CA ILE A 53 0.58 -15.23 -2.35
C ILE A 53 0.41 -13.89 -1.64
N ASP A 54 1.37 -12.98 -1.76
CA ASP A 54 1.33 -11.64 -1.15
C ASP A 54 0.12 -10.84 -1.64
N ASP A 55 -0.13 -10.80 -2.95
CA ASP A 55 -1.32 -10.14 -3.52
C ASP A 55 -2.64 -10.72 -2.95
N LYS A 56 -2.75 -12.05 -2.79
CA LYS A 56 -3.93 -12.69 -2.21
C LYS A 56 -4.08 -12.43 -0.71
N VAL A 57 -2.96 -12.40 0.02
CA VAL A 57 -2.93 -12.03 1.45
C VAL A 57 -3.40 -10.58 1.64
N LEU A 58 -2.89 -9.65 0.84
CA LEU A 58 -3.30 -8.25 0.87
C LEU A 58 -4.79 -8.09 0.53
N ASP A 59 -5.26 -8.76 -0.55
CA ASP A 59 -6.66 -8.73 -0.95
C ASP A 59 -7.58 -9.22 0.18
N ASN A 60 -7.29 -10.40 0.75
CA ASN A 60 -8.10 -10.95 1.82
C ASN A 60 -8.08 -10.07 3.08
N TYR A 61 -6.91 -9.56 3.45
CA TYR A 61 -6.78 -8.69 4.62
C TYR A 61 -7.59 -7.40 4.45
N PHE A 62 -7.42 -6.70 3.35
CA PHE A 62 -8.09 -5.41 3.16
C PHE A 62 -9.59 -5.53 2.91
N ARG A 63 -10.05 -6.62 2.29
CA ARG A 63 -11.49 -6.87 2.10
C ARG A 63 -12.20 -7.28 3.39
N ASN A 64 -11.56 -8.10 4.23
CA ASN A 64 -12.28 -8.84 5.27
C ASN A 64 -11.84 -8.48 6.70
N HIS A 65 -10.62 -7.97 6.89
CA HIS A 65 -10.05 -7.80 8.23
C HIS A 65 -9.62 -6.38 8.57
N TRP A 66 -9.27 -5.57 7.56
CA TRP A 66 -8.80 -4.22 7.81
C TRP A 66 -9.92 -3.30 8.30
N GLN A 67 -9.61 -2.49 9.32
CA GLN A 67 -10.50 -1.45 9.83
C GLN A 67 -9.75 -0.12 9.85
N GLY A 68 -10.31 0.85 9.13
CA GLY A 68 -9.77 2.19 9.08
C GLY A 68 -10.01 2.94 10.39
N GLU A 69 -9.02 3.68 10.86
CA GLU A 69 -9.14 4.53 12.04
C GLU A 69 -8.61 5.93 11.77
N MET A 70 -9.33 6.66 10.92
CA MET A 70 -8.94 8.00 10.42
C MET A 70 -8.73 9.05 11.53
N LYS A 71 -9.43 8.90 12.67
CA LYS A 71 -9.37 9.88 13.77
C LYS A 71 -8.07 9.86 14.56
N LYS A 72 -7.31 8.77 14.52
CA LYS A 72 -6.15 8.57 15.40
C LYS A 72 -4.86 9.26 14.94
N TYR A 73 -4.80 9.75 13.71
CA TYR A 73 -3.57 10.29 13.14
C TYR A 73 -3.46 11.79 13.30
N LYS A 74 -2.29 12.26 13.80
CA LYS A 74 -2.02 13.67 14.10
C LYS A 74 -1.95 14.55 12.86
N TYR A 75 -1.30 14.06 11.80
CA TYR A 75 -0.98 14.83 10.58
C TYR A 75 -1.73 14.35 9.33
N SER A 76 -2.65 13.42 9.46
CA SER A 76 -3.44 12.88 8.34
C SER A 76 -4.85 12.50 8.79
N GLY A 77 -5.57 11.82 7.94
CA GLY A 77 -6.96 11.48 8.22
C GLY A 77 -7.82 12.75 8.23
N LEU A 78 -8.75 12.84 9.17
CA LEU A 78 -9.70 13.95 9.23
C LEU A 78 -9.04 15.33 9.38
N LYS A 79 -7.79 15.39 9.83
CA LYS A 79 -7.03 16.66 9.93
C LYS A 79 -6.68 17.29 8.59
N LEU A 80 -6.68 16.50 7.51
CA LEU A 80 -6.36 17.01 6.17
C LEU A 80 -7.55 17.66 5.47
N ILE A 81 -8.78 17.47 5.94
CA ILE A 81 -9.98 17.94 5.24
C ILE A 81 -9.91 19.46 4.98
N ASP A 82 -9.67 20.23 6.04
CA ASP A 82 -9.62 21.70 5.93
C ASP A 82 -8.40 22.16 5.11
N GLU A 83 -7.25 21.48 5.28
CA GLU A 83 -6.05 21.80 4.53
C GLU A 83 -6.25 21.57 3.02
N VAL A 84 -6.79 20.41 2.64
CA VAL A 84 -7.07 20.07 1.24
C VAL A 84 -8.11 21.02 0.64
N ASN A 85 -9.23 21.26 1.34
CA ASN A 85 -10.29 22.15 0.85
C ASN A 85 -9.83 23.61 0.73
N SER A 86 -8.88 24.05 1.59
CA SER A 86 -8.30 25.40 1.51
C SER A 86 -7.51 25.65 0.22
N LEU A 87 -6.99 24.59 -0.41
CA LEU A 87 -6.32 24.66 -1.71
C LEU A 87 -7.28 24.87 -2.88
N LYS A 88 -8.61 24.76 -2.63
CA LYS A 88 -9.68 24.88 -3.65
C LYS A 88 -9.41 24.04 -4.91
N PRO A 89 -9.10 22.73 -4.75
CA PRO A 89 -8.75 21.90 -5.88
C PRO A 89 -9.95 21.65 -6.79
N ARG A 90 -9.72 21.63 -8.09
CA ARG A 90 -10.75 21.23 -9.06
C ARG A 90 -10.95 19.72 -9.07
N ARG A 91 -9.91 18.96 -8.74
CA ARG A 91 -9.95 17.50 -8.66
C ARG A 91 -8.99 16.98 -7.61
N VAL A 92 -9.48 16.08 -6.76
CA VAL A 92 -8.69 15.39 -5.72
C VAL A 92 -8.73 13.89 -5.97
N LEU A 93 -7.59 13.19 -5.83
CA LEU A 93 -7.50 11.73 -5.90
C LEU A 93 -7.12 11.18 -4.52
N ASP A 94 -7.90 10.25 -4.00
CA ASP A 94 -7.58 9.46 -2.80
C ASP A 94 -7.15 8.05 -3.22
N ILE A 95 -5.85 7.78 -3.13
CA ILE A 95 -5.21 6.54 -3.54
C ILE A 95 -5.25 5.55 -2.38
N GLY A 96 -5.96 4.44 -2.57
CA GLY A 96 -6.23 3.47 -1.51
C GLY A 96 -7.18 4.07 -0.47
N CYS A 97 -8.33 4.57 -0.94
CA CYS A 97 -9.31 5.31 -0.14
C CYS A 97 -9.99 4.46 0.95
N GLY A 98 -9.81 3.14 0.94
CA GLY A 98 -10.44 2.23 1.88
C GLY A 98 -11.97 2.38 1.85
N TYR A 99 -12.57 2.61 3.02
CA TYR A 99 -14.02 2.83 3.15
C TYR A 99 -14.51 4.19 2.65
N HIS A 100 -13.66 4.93 1.94
CA HIS A 100 -13.97 6.22 1.33
C HIS A 100 -14.50 7.27 2.35
N GLU A 101 -13.88 7.32 3.51
CA GLU A 101 -14.34 8.16 4.63
C GLU A 101 -14.25 9.68 4.38
N PHE A 102 -13.49 10.12 3.38
CA PHE A 102 -13.42 11.51 2.93
C PHE A 102 -14.54 11.92 1.98
N LYS A 103 -15.32 10.97 1.45
CA LYS A 103 -16.43 11.25 0.53
C LYS A 103 -17.41 12.22 1.15
N GLY A 104 -17.71 13.31 0.42
CA GLY A 104 -18.59 14.37 0.89
C GLY A 104 -18.01 15.32 1.94
N LYS A 105 -16.70 15.15 2.31
CA LYS A 105 -15.98 16.03 3.23
C LYS A 105 -14.85 16.78 2.52
N ILE A 106 -14.22 16.15 1.54
CA ILE A 106 -13.26 16.78 0.63
C ILE A 106 -13.99 17.06 -0.69
N ASP A 107 -13.85 18.27 -1.19
CA ASP A 107 -14.48 18.71 -2.42
C ASP A 107 -13.84 18.02 -3.64
N ASN A 108 -14.65 17.67 -4.63
CA ASN A 108 -14.22 17.10 -5.91
C ASN A 108 -13.36 15.84 -5.80
N LEU A 109 -13.61 15.02 -4.76
CA LEU A 109 -12.86 13.80 -4.45
C LEU A 109 -13.26 12.64 -5.36
N THR A 110 -12.24 11.97 -5.88
CA THR A 110 -12.33 10.64 -6.51
C THR A 110 -11.49 9.66 -5.70
N GLY A 111 -12.08 8.57 -5.23
CA GLY A 111 -11.40 7.52 -4.49
C GLY A 111 -11.15 6.29 -5.34
N ILE A 112 -9.92 5.77 -5.30
CA ILE A 112 -9.56 4.48 -5.89
C ILE A 112 -9.08 3.52 -4.81
N ASP A 113 -9.51 2.26 -4.89
CA ASP A 113 -9.06 1.19 -3.99
C ASP A 113 -9.28 -0.16 -4.67
N PRO A 114 -8.28 -1.07 -4.71
CA PRO A 114 -8.46 -2.37 -5.38
C PRO A 114 -9.30 -3.36 -4.57
N TYR A 115 -9.56 -3.08 -3.30
CA TYR A 115 -10.14 -4.04 -2.35
C TYR A 115 -11.51 -3.63 -1.83
N ASN A 116 -11.85 -2.35 -1.83
CA ASN A 116 -13.07 -1.81 -1.22
C ASN A 116 -14.08 -1.34 -2.26
N LYS A 117 -15.29 -1.90 -2.17
CA LYS A 117 -16.41 -1.58 -3.07
C LYS A 117 -16.99 -0.18 -2.86
N GLN A 118 -16.61 0.52 -1.79
CA GLN A 118 -17.01 1.90 -1.52
C GLN A 118 -16.22 2.92 -2.35
N ALA A 119 -15.10 2.51 -2.95
CA ALA A 119 -14.33 3.35 -3.84
C ALA A 119 -15.15 3.76 -5.09
N ASP A 120 -14.87 4.93 -5.67
CA ASP A 120 -15.45 5.33 -6.94
C ASP A 120 -14.96 4.42 -8.08
N HIS A 121 -13.72 3.89 -7.97
CA HIS A 121 -13.16 2.90 -8.88
C HIS A 121 -12.45 1.78 -8.08
N GLU A 122 -12.90 0.53 -8.25
CA GLU A 122 -12.23 -0.65 -7.70
C GLU A 122 -11.07 -1.03 -8.63
N VAL A 123 -9.88 -0.40 -8.43
CA VAL A 123 -8.73 -0.53 -9.32
C VAL A 123 -7.41 -0.33 -8.55
N LYS A 124 -6.36 -1.05 -8.93
CA LYS A 124 -4.99 -0.81 -8.43
C LYS A 124 -4.47 0.52 -8.98
N LEU A 125 -3.64 1.22 -8.21
CA LEU A 125 -3.04 2.50 -8.65
C LEU A 125 -2.36 2.37 -10.01
N LEU A 126 -1.52 1.36 -10.20
CA LEU A 126 -0.77 1.15 -11.45
C LEU A 126 -1.64 0.87 -12.68
N ASP A 127 -2.91 0.51 -12.49
CA ASP A 127 -3.87 0.25 -13.58
C ASP A 127 -4.84 1.42 -13.81
N TYR A 128 -4.84 2.42 -12.93
CA TYR A 128 -5.75 3.56 -13.01
C TYR A 128 -5.32 4.53 -14.13
N ARG A 129 -6.23 4.81 -15.06
CA ARG A 129 -5.99 5.68 -16.23
C ARG A 129 -7.12 6.70 -16.38
N PRO A 130 -7.11 7.78 -15.58
CA PRO A 130 -8.13 8.83 -15.68
C PRO A 130 -7.96 9.66 -16.95
N LYS A 131 -9.06 10.28 -17.43
CA LYS A 131 -9.01 11.19 -18.58
C LYS A 131 -8.36 12.53 -18.25
N GLU A 132 -8.44 12.96 -17.02
CA GLU A 132 -7.95 14.26 -16.55
C GLU A 132 -7.10 14.09 -15.30
N LYS A 133 -6.11 14.95 -15.14
CA LYS A 133 -5.18 14.96 -14.01
C LYS A 133 -5.77 15.62 -12.77
N PHE A 134 -5.10 15.47 -11.64
CA PHE A 134 -5.52 15.92 -10.32
C PHE A 134 -4.67 17.08 -9.81
N ASP A 135 -5.29 17.98 -9.04
CA ASP A 135 -4.62 19.14 -8.40
C ASP A 135 -4.12 18.76 -6.99
N VAL A 136 -4.75 17.76 -6.37
CA VAL A 136 -4.33 17.20 -5.08
C VAL A 136 -4.43 15.69 -5.13
N THR A 137 -3.47 15.00 -4.52
CA THR A 137 -3.54 13.55 -4.29
C THR A 137 -3.27 13.20 -2.83
N LEU A 138 -3.95 12.18 -2.33
CA LEU A 138 -3.77 11.60 -1.02
C LEU A 138 -3.33 10.14 -1.19
N ALA A 139 -2.28 9.71 -0.48
CA ALA A 139 -1.85 8.32 -0.37
C ALA A 139 -1.53 8.02 1.10
N LEU A 140 -2.58 7.81 1.88
CA LEU A 140 -2.48 7.77 3.34
C LEU A 140 -2.30 6.35 3.87
N GLY A 141 -1.24 5.69 3.42
CA GLY A 141 -0.86 4.34 3.81
C GLY A 141 -1.09 3.28 2.74
N SER A 142 -1.45 3.68 1.54
CA SER A 142 -1.69 2.80 0.39
C SER A 142 -0.40 2.43 -0.35
N ILE A 143 0.52 3.36 -0.54
CA ILE A 143 1.84 3.11 -1.16
C ILE A 143 2.81 2.66 -0.06
N ASN A 144 2.70 1.41 0.37
CA ASN A 144 3.38 0.89 1.57
C ASN A 144 3.78 -0.59 1.47
N PHE A 145 3.51 -1.25 0.33
CA PHE A 145 3.62 -2.70 0.22
C PHE A 145 4.43 -3.10 -1.01
N GLY A 146 5.36 -4.02 -0.80
CA GLY A 146 6.16 -4.58 -1.87
C GLY A 146 7.63 -4.15 -1.87
N SER A 147 8.29 -4.34 -3.00
CA SER A 147 9.71 -4.00 -3.19
C SER A 147 9.92 -2.51 -3.42
N THR A 148 11.18 -2.07 -3.31
CA THR A 148 11.60 -0.69 -3.65
C THR A 148 11.14 -0.29 -5.05
N ASP A 149 11.31 -1.19 -6.04
CA ASP A 149 10.93 -0.93 -7.43
C ASP A 149 9.41 -0.74 -7.58
N LYS A 150 8.61 -1.55 -6.87
CA LYS A 150 7.14 -1.40 -6.86
C LYS A 150 6.73 -0.07 -6.23
N ILE A 151 7.28 0.27 -5.07
CA ILE A 151 7.01 1.55 -4.40
C ILE A 151 7.39 2.72 -5.31
N PHE A 152 8.55 2.65 -5.96
CA PHE A 152 8.99 3.71 -6.87
C PHE A 152 8.06 3.83 -8.09
N ALA A 153 7.67 2.71 -8.70
CA ALA A 153 6.70 2.70 -9.82
C ALA A 153 5.33 3.27 -9.42
N GLU A 154 4.84 2.96 -8.21
CA GLU A 154 3.61 3.52 -7.68
C GLU A 154 3.71 5.04 -7.45
N LEU A 155 4.85 5.53 -6.92
CA LEU A 155 5.10 6.96 -6.77
C LEU A 155 5.20 7.69 -8.11
N GLU A 156 5.94 7.13 -9.07
CA GLU A 156 6.08 7.66 -10.42
C GLU A 156 4.71 7.77 -11.10
N HIS A 157 3.93 6.70 -11.00
CA HIS A 157 2.59 6.71 -11.56
C HIS A 157 1.69 7.74 -10.88
N ALA A 158 1.71 7.84 -9.54
CA ALA A 158 0.94 8.85 -8.80
C ALA A 158 1.31 10.27 -9.24
N VAL A 159 2.62 10.57 -9.41
CA VAL A 159 3.10 11.87 -9.94
C VAL A 159 2.57 12.10 -11.35
N SER A 160 2.56 11.08 -12.21
CA SER A 160 2.08 11.19 -13.60
C SER A 160 0.59 11.55 -13.70
N LEU A 161 -0.19 11.23 -12.69
CA LEU A 161 -1.62 11.55 -12.59
C LEU A 161 -1.88 13.00 -12.14
N CYS A 162 -0.86 13.75 -11.77
CA CYS A 162 -0.96 15.10 -11.21
C CYS A 162 -0.78 16.18 -12.28
N ASN A 163 -1.48 17.31 -12.10
CA ASN A 163 -1.20 18.55 -12.81
C ASN A 163 0.12 19.18 -12.33
N PRO A 164 0.79 20.02 -13.13
CA PRO A 164 1.85 20.86 -12.64
C PRO A 164 1.40 21.72 -11.44
N GLY A 165 2.23 21.77 -10.38
CA GLY A 165 1.91 22.47 -9.13
C GLY A 165 0.96 21.71 -8.19
N ALA A 166 0.55 20.50 -8.51
CA ALA A 166 -0.31 19.68 -7.65
C ALA A 166 0.37 19.34 -6.31
N VAL A 167 -0.42 19.31 -5.24
CA VAL A 167 0.05 18.96 -3.89
C VAL A 167 -0.30 17.50 -3.59
N MET A 168 0.68 16.75 -3.11
CA MET A 168 0.57 15.32 -2.83
C MET A 168 0.84 15.05 -1.35
N PHE A 169 -0.13 14.48 -0.65
CA PHE A 169 -0.03 14.15 0.78
C PHE A 169 0.18 12.65 0.97
N PHE A 170 1.20 12.29 1.71
CA PHE A 170 1.55 10.90 1.97
C PHE A 170 1.60 10.59 3.47
N ARG A 171 1.21 9.37 3.80
CA ARG A 171 1.49 8.73 5.09
C ARG A 171 2.12 7.37 4.83
N ALA A 172 3.27 7.12 5.43
CA ALA A 172 4.02 5.89 5.28
C ALA A 172 4.36 5.27 6.65
N ASN A 173 4.70 3.99 6.64
CA ASN A 173 5.22 3.32 7.81
C ASN A 173 6.74 3.41 7.81
N PRO A 174 7.37 4.08 8.78
CA PRO A 174 8.79 3.93 8.97
C PRO A 174 9.04 2.46 9.30
N GLY A 175 10.09 1.89 8.72
CA GLY A 175 10.44 0.50 8.99
C GLY A 175 10.68 0.29 10.47
N LEU A 176 9.94 -0.65 11.04
CA LEU A 176 10.33 -1.24 12.31
C LEU A 176 11.26 -2.40 12.00
N PRO A 177 12.36 -2.55 12.75
CA PRO A 177 13.07 -3.82 12.76
C PRO A 177 12.08 -4.95 13.02
N HIS A 178 12.14 -6.02 12.25
CA HIS A 178 11.24 -7.18 12.40
C HIS A 178 11.21 -7.74 13.82
N GLU A 179 12.26 -7.52 14.58
CA GLU A 179 12.43 -7.92 15.98
C GLU A 179 11.45 -7.24 16.95
N ASN A 180 10.85 -6.12 16.56
CA ASN A 180 9.93 -5.32 17.39
C ASN A 180 8.46 -5.38 16.92
N GLU A 181 8.12 -6.25 15.97
CA GLU A 181 6.72 -6.48 15.64
C GLU A 181 6.06 -7.24 16.82
N PRO A 182 4.95 -6.73 17.40
CA PRO A 182 4.26 -7.46 18.45
C PRO A 182 3.79 -8.81 17.94
N ASP A 183 3.91 -9.86 18.78
CA ASP A 183 3.33 -11.17 18.50
C ASP A 183 1.84 -11.01 18.15
N ARG A 184 1.48 -11.38 16.94
CA ARG A 184 0.09 -11.32 16.49
C ARG A 184 -0.59 -12.65 16.73
N PRO A 185 -1.88 -12.67 17.11
CA PRO A 185 -2.60 -13.90 17.37
C PRO A 185 -2.48 -14.89 16.20
N ALA A 186 -2.33 -16.17 16.53
CA ALA A 186 -2.38 -17.24 15.54
C ALA A 186 -3.70 -17.13 14.76
N GLY A 187 -3.63 -17.11 13.43
CA GLY A 187 -4.80 -16.90 12.56
C GLY A 187 -5.01 -15.47 12.08
N ASP A 188 -4.32 -14.47 12.65
CA ASP A 188 -4.37 -13.11 12.11
C ASP A 188 -3.55 -13.03 10.81
N GLN A 189 -4.23 -12.77 9.69
CA GLN A 189 -3.57 -12.63 8.39
C GLN A 189 -2.62 -11.44 8.32
N SER A 190 -2.79 -10.44 9.19
CA SER A 190 -1.90 -9.29 9.26
C SER A 190 -0.45 -9.68 9.57
N LYS A 191 -0.19 -10.87 10.13
CA LYS A 191 1.16 -11.42 10.36
C LYS A 191 1.96 -11.61 9.07
N TRP A 192 1.27 -11.83 7.94
CA TRP A 192 1.91 -12.04 6.64
C TRP A 192 2.13 -10.73 5.88
N ILE A 193 1.52 -9.61 6.32
CA ILE A 193 1.69 -8.33 5.67
C ILE A 193 3.08 -7.79 5.96
N SER A 194 3.78 -7.43 4.89
CA SER A 194 5.08 -6.78 4.96
C SER A 194 4.95 -5.32 4.51
N PHE A 195 5.16 -4.40 5.45
CA PHE A 195 5.23 -2.98 5.12
C PHE A 195 6.62 -2.64 4.57
N TYR A 196 6.65 -1.77 3.58
CA TYR A 196 7.90 -1.19 3.12
C TYR A 196 8.51 -0.30 4.22
N SER A 197 9.82 -0.39 4.38
CA SER A 197 10.54 0.37 5.40
C SER A 197 10.89 1.75 4.85
N TRP A 198 10.05 2.74 5.14
CA TRP A 198 10.27 4.11 4.72
C TRP A 198 11.25 4.84 5.65
N ASP A 199 12.14 5.65 5.06
CA ASP A 199 12.95 6.62 5.76
C ASP A 199 13.03 7.95 4.99
N SER A 200 13.57 8.98 5.64
CA SER A 200 13.67 10.32 5.04
C SER A 200 14.61 10.37 3.83
N ASN A 201 15.66 9.53 3.80
CA ASN A 201 16.60 9.49 2.68
C ASN A 201 15.93 8.92 1.44
N PHE A 202 15.12 7.85 1.62
CA PHE A 202 14.36 7.28 0.53
C PHE A 202 13.34 8.29 -0.04
N ILE A 203 12.63 9.03 0.83
CA ILE A 203 11.70 10.09 0.42
C ILE A 203 12.40 11.15 -0.43
N VAL A 204 13.57 11.62 0.03
CA VAL A 204 14.37 12.64 -0.67
C VAL A 204 14.89 12.12 -2.01
N ASN A 205 15.37 10.88 -2.04
CA ASN A 205 15.88 10.26 -3.27
C ASN A 205 14.77 10.10 -4.31
N CYS A 206 13.58 9.61 -3.91
CA CYS A 206 12.43 9.50 -4.80
C CYS A 206 11.99 10.87 -5.32
N ALA A 207 11.86 11.87 -4.45
CA ALA A 207 11.49 13.23 -4.86
C ALA A 207 12.48 13.82 -5.89
N THR A 208 13.78 13.61 -5.68
CA THR A 208 14.82 14.05 -6.60
C THR A 208 14.71 13.37 -7.96
N GLN A 209 14.54 12.06 -7.99
CA GLN A 209 14.42 11.28 -9.23
C GLN A 209 13.14 11.63 -10.01
N LEU A 210 12.03 11.86 -9.30
CA LEU A 210 10.73 12.20 -9.89
C LEU A 210 10.61 13.70 -10.21
N GLY A 211 11.59 14.52 -9.82
CA GLY A 211 11.61 15.95 -10.13
C GLY A 211 10.54 16.75 -9.40
N VAL A 212 10.10 16.30 -8.22
CA VAL A 212 9.11 16.98 -7.38
C VAL A 212 9.76 17.75 -6.24
N ASP A 213 9.11 18.80 -5.74
CA ASP A 213 9.58 19.56 -4.59
C ASP A 213 9.03 18.95 -3.30
N ILE A 214 9.89 18.85 -2.28
CA ILE A 214 9.48 18.44 -0.94
C ILE A 214 9.02 19.69 -0.18
N LEU A 215 7.75 19.72 0.22
CA LEU A 215 7.19 20.80 1.02
C LEU A 215 7.35 20.56 2.51
N ASP A 216 7.26 19.29 2.93
CA ASP A 216 7.29 18.91 4.35
C ASP A 216 7.65 17.44 4.54
N ILE A 217 8.31 17.14 5.67
CA ILE A 217 8.52 15.78 6.19
C ILE A 217 8.33 15.83 7.71
N ARG A 218 7.42 15.03 8.24
CA ARG A 218 7.12 14.95 9.68
C ARG A 218 7.08 13.52 10.17
N THR A 219 7.47 13.33 11.41
CA THR A 219 7.40 12.05 12.11
C THR A 219 6.38 12.12 13.25
N ASP A 220 5.48 11.15 13.32
CA ASP A 220 4.65 10.91 14.49
C ASP A 220 5.20 9.68 15.23
N THR A 221 6.08 9.91 16.19
CA THR A 221 6.73 8.83 16.96
C THR A 221 5.74 8.03 17.78
N HIS A 222 4.64 8.64 18.26
CA HIS A 222 3.62 7.97 19.04
C HIS A 222 2.85 6.91 18.24
N LYS A 223 2.62 7.16 16.95
CA LYS A 223 1.91 6.24 16.05
C LYS A 223 2.83 5.54 15.07
N ASN A 224 4.13 5.78 15.17
CA ASN A 224 5.13 5.25 14.25
C ASN A 224 4.73 5.47 12.79
N ARG A 225 4.64 6.75 12.40
CA ARG A 225 4.26 7.16 11.03
C ARG A 225 5.17 8.27 10.54
N LEU A 226 5.49 8.19 9.24
CA LEU A 226 6.08 9.28 8.47
C LEU A 226 4.98 9.96 7.65
N TYR A 227 5.02 11.28 7.61
CA TYR A 227 4.17 12.12 6.77
C TYR A 227 5.06 12.97 5.90
N PHE A 228 4.76 13.04 4.63
CA PHE A 228 5.47 13.96 3.75
C PHE A 228 4.52 14.54 2.71
N VAL A 229 4.88 15.73 2.25
CA VAL A 229 4.09 16.48 1.27
C VAL A 229 5.01 16.87 0.12
N TRP A 230 4.60 16.56 -1.08
CA TRP A 230 5.30 16.91 -2.31
C TRP A 230 4.49 17.91 -3.14
N ARG A 231 5.20 18.61 -4.04
CA ARG A 231 4.58 19.42 -5.09
C ARG A 231 5.21 19.05 -6.44
N THR A 232 4.37 18.78 -7.42
CA THR A 232 4.81 18.56 -8.81
C THR A 232 5.29 19.89 -9.41
N LYS A 233 6.23 19.83 -10.35
CA LYS A 233 6.72 21.00 -11.11
C LYS A 233 5.87 21.24 -12.34
#